data_48e6b9719536f6a0f1542cda65964faf
#
_entry.id   48e6b9719536f6a0f1542cda65964faf
#
_cell.length_a   1.000
_cell.length_b   1.000
_cell.length_c   1.000
_cell.angle_alpha   90.00
_cell.angle_beta   90.00
_cell.angle_gamma   90.00
#
_symmetry.space_group_name_H-M   'P 1'
#
loop_
_entity.id
_entity.type
_entity.pdbx_description
1 polymer ?
#
loop_
_entity_poly.entity_id
_entity_poly.type
_entity_poly.pdbx_seq_one_letter_code
_entity_poly.pdbx_strand_id
1 'polypeptide(L)'
;EADSVFYIRNDFSCFHTGLYTRSYKAIYMCFDRNKRLNTLRKWCFKGFATNDSPWFKCVQLLPQRPAFLLRQEMTYYDPEWEIRVNAGHILDDEENVTRLPESIRTAWNLPLLLETAVELTRRKALSDWNLAVPQMFQGRVQYLLPIHLTTMERPDLAMALSIMDGYYIGHTCLTLEMAYQNARLLARPTAGWLTQLVE
;
A
#
# COMPACT_ATOMS: atom_id res chain seq x y z
N GLU A 1 9.42 -16.60 -16.29
CA GLU A 1 8.43 -15.50 -16.25
C GLU A 1 8.71 -14.47 -15.14
N ALA A 2 9.46 -14.80 -14.10
CA ALA A 2 9.94 -13.82 -13.11
C ALA A 2 10.99 -12.85 -13.67
N ASP A 3 11.58 -13.15 -14.80
CA ASP A 3 12.68 -12.40 -15.42
C ASP A 3 12.26 -11.07 -16.05
N SER A 4 10.96 -10.81 -16.19
CA SER A 4 10.48 -9.57 -16.82
C SER A 4 10.47 -8.35 -15.87
N VAL A 5 10.59 -8.56 -14.57
CA VAL A 5 10.50 -7.49 -13.54
C VAL A 5 11.82 -6.76 -13.36
N PHE A 6 12.94 -7.48 -13.53
CA PHE A 6 14.28 -6.91 -13.41
C PHE A 6 15.04 -7.09 -14.72
N TYR A 7 15.77 -6.06 -15.12
CA TYR A 7 16.81 -6.18 -16.14
C TYR A 7 18.16 -6.25 -15.44
N ILE A 8 18.91 -7.32 -15.69
CA ILE A 8 20.24 -7.51 -15.13
C ILE A 8 21.16 -7.94 -16.26
N ARG A 9 22.17 -7.14 -16.59
CA ARG A 9 23.20 -7.46 -17.58
C ARG A 9 24.53 -6.89 -17.17
N ASN A 10 25.56 -7.74 -17.06
CA ASN A 10 26.94 -7.33 -16.74
C ASN A 10 27.03 -6.37 -15.55
N ASP A 11 27.27 -5.09 -15.82
CA ASP A 11 27.52 -4.05 -14.83
C ASP A 11 26.31 -3.12 -14.60
N PHE A 12 25.16 -3.39 -15.21
CA PHE A 12 23.96 -2.57 -15.11
C PHE A 12 22.74 -3.39 -14.76
N SER A 13 21.91 -2.83 -13.88
CA SER A 13 20.60 -3.40 -13.51
C SER A 13 19.57 -2.29 -13.36
N CYS A 14 18.31 -2.58 -13.68
CA CYS A 14 17.22 -1.67 -13.42
C CYS A 14 15.91 -2.43 -13.20
N PHE A 15 14.94 -1.77 -12.60
CA PHE A 15 13.55 -2.22 -12.54
C PHE A 15 12.58 -1.05 -12.64
N HIS A 16 11.37 -1.33 -13.07
CA HIS A 16 10.30 -0.36 -13.15
C HIS A 16 9.75 -0.05 -11.76
N THR A 17 9.79 1.22 -11.32
CA THR A 17 9.37 1.62 -9.97
C THR A 17 7.86 1.64 -9.74
N GLY A 18 7.05 1.52 -10.79
CA GLY A 18 5.61 1.77 -10.74
C GLY A 18 5.24 3.26 -10.79
N LEU A 19 6.23 4.15 -10.74
CA LEU A 19 6.04 5.59 -10.79
C LEU A 19 6.14 6.12 -12.22
N TYR A 20 5.51 7.27 -12.44
CA TYR A 20 5.50 7.97 -13.71
C TYR A 20 5.78 9.46 -13.51
N THR A 21 6.37 10.10 -14.50
CA THR A 21 6.50 11.56 -14.55
C THR A 21 5.12 12.22 -14.75
N ARG A 22 5.06 13.55 -14.65
CA ARG A 22 3.86 14.32 -15.01
C ARG A 22 3.41 14.11 -16.45
N SER A 23 4.34 13.77 -17.36
CA SER A 23 4.06 13.45 -18.77
C SER A 23 3.87 11.94 -19.02
N TYR A 24 3.60 11.18 -17.97
CA TYR A 24 3.35 9.73 -17.99
C TYR A 24 4.51 8.86 -18.52
N LYS A 25 5.75 9.35 -18.48
CA LYS A 25 6.93 8.53 -18.76
C LYS A 25 7.22 7.64 -17.55
N ALA A 26 7.45 6.35 -17.78
CA ALA A 26 7.80 5.40 -16.75
C ALA A 26 9.16 5.76 -16.11
N ILE A 27 9.25 5.59 -14.78
CA ILE A 27 10.46 5.84 -14.01
C ILE A 27 11.06 4.50 -13.56
N TYR A 28 12.34 4.33 -13.87
CA TYR A 28 13.14 3.15 -13.52
C TYR A 28 14.15 3.50 -12.45
N MET A 29 14.33 2.62 -11.49
CA MET A 29 15.43 2.68 -10.54
C MET A 29 16.60 1.88 -11.10
N CYS A 30 17.75 2.52 -11.20
CA CYS A 30 18.92 2.00 -11.89
C CYS A 30 20.09 1.79 -10.93
N PHE A 31 20.90 0.79 -11.22
CA PHE A 31 22.05 0.37 -10.43
C PHE A 31 23.24 0.06 -11.33
N ASP A 32 24.42 0.39 -10.86
CA ASP A 32 25.69 -0.08 -11.41
C ASP A 32 26.25 -1.21 -10.53
N ARG A 33 27.02 -2.12 -11.14
CA ARG A 33 27.71 -3.16 -10.39
C ARG A 33 28.72 -2.56 -9.45
N ASN A 34 28.70 -3.01 -8.19
CA ASN A 34 29.68 -2.58 -7.20
C ASN A 34 31.05 -3.18 -7.53
N LYS A 35 32.02 -2.32 -7.82
CA LYS A 35 33.41 -2.70 -8.17
C LYS A 35 34.32 -2.77 -6.94
N ARG A 36 33.82 -2.48 -5.72
CA ARG A 36 34.60 -2.58 -4.51
C ARG A 36 34.86 -4.04 -4.16
N LEU A 37 36.11 -4.40 -3.95
CA LEU A 37 36.51 -5.72 -3.44
C LEU A 37 36.01 -5.87 -1.99
N ASN A 38 35.64 -7.11 -1.62
CA ASN A 38 35.22 -7.47 -0.26
C ASN A 38 33.90 -6.80 0.22
N THR A 39 32.93 -6.57 -0.67
CA THR A 39 31.60 -6.12 -0.30
C THR A 39 30.55 -7.19 -0.57
N LEU A 40 29.61 -7.36 0.36
CA LEU A 40 28.43 -8.22 0.15
C LEU A 40 27.40 -7.57 -0.79
N ARG A 41 27.49 -6.24 -1.00
CA ARG A 41 26.55 -5.50 -1.86
C ARG A 41 27.00 -5.59 -3.30
N LYS A 42 26.30 -6.38 -4.10
CA LYS A 42 26.60 -6.55 -5.53
C LYS A 42 26.31 -5.31 -6.37
N TRP A 43 25.38 -4.47 -5.96
CA TRP A 43 24.84 -3.35 -6.71
C TRP A 43 24.94 -2.04 -5.92
N CYS A 44 25.23 -0.94 -6.59
CA CYS A 44 25.20 0.41 -6.08
C CYS A 44 24.08 1.19 -6.77
N PHE A 45 23.30 1.94 -6.03
CA PHE A 45 22.31 2.85 -6.60
C PHE A 45 22.98 3.87 -7.50
N LYS A 46 22.48 3.98 -8.74
CA LYS A 46 22.95 4.92 -9.75
C LYS A 46 22.06 6.15 -9.85
N GLY A 47 20.75 5.95 -9.78
CA GLY A 47 19.76 7.01 -9.90
C GLY A 47 18.45 6.52 -10.48
N PHE A 48 17.56 7.48 -10.74
CA PHE A 48 16.31 7.26 -11.46
C PHE A 48 16.43 7.74 -12.90
N ALA A 49 15.79 7.03 -13.82
CA ALA A 49 15.79 7.35 -15.24
C ALA A 49 14.42 7.09 -15.87
N THR A 50 14.07 7.85 -16.88
CA THR A 50 12.88 7.60 -17.71
C THR A 50 13.25 6.72 -18.90
N ASN A 51 12.24 6.11 -19.54
CA ASN A 51 12.41 5.17 -20.66
C ASN A 51 13.23 5.70 -21.84
N ASP A 52 13.36 7.01 -21.98
CA ASP A 52 14.16 7.70 -23.02
C ASP A 52 15.60 8.02 -22.59
N SER A 53 16.00 7.60 -21.39
CA SER A 53 17.35 7.85 -20.87
C SER A 53 18.44 7.20 -21.73
N PRO A 54 19.58 7.89 -21.93
CA PRO A 54 20.77 7.31 -22.57
C PRO A 54 21.30 6.04 -21.88
N TRP A 55 20.98 5.82 -20.61
CA TRP A 55 21.38 4.63 -19.86
C TRP A 55 20.78 3.34 -20.42
N PHE A 56 19.69 3.45 -21.20
CA PHE A 56 18.98 2.32 -21.77
C PHE A 56 19.36 2.01 -23.23
N LYS A 57 20.34 2.70 -23.83
CA LYS A 57 20.75 2.48 -25.22
C LYS A 57 21.10 1.03 -25.55
N CYS A 58 21.61 0.27 -24.58
CA CYS A 58 21.98 -1.14 -24.73
C CYS A 58 20.93 -2.11 -24.17
N VAL A 59 19.79 -1.61 -23.70
CA VAL A 59 18.70 -2.40 -23.13
C VAL A 59 17.71 -2.69 -24.25
N GLN A 60 17.64 -3.96 -24.70
CA GLN A 60 16.73 -4.35 -25.78
C GLN A 60 15.26 -4.25 -25.37
N LEU A 61 14.95 -4.66 -24.15
CA LEU A 61 13.60 -4.60 -23.61
C LEU A 61 13.68 -4.10 -22.15
N LEU A 62 13.00 -3.00 -21.88
CA LEU A 62 12.89 -2.48 -20.51
C LEU A 62 11.98 -3.36 -19.65
N PRO A 63 12.29 -3.54 -18.36
CA PRO A 63 11.45 -4.28 -17.43
C PRO A 63 10.03 -3.73 -17.43
N GLN A 64 9.08 -4.62 -17.46
CA GLN A 64 7.68 -4.26 -17.33
C GLN A 64 7.38 -3.85 -15.88
N ARG A 65 6.32 -3.07 -15.70
CA ARG A 65 5.78 -2.80 -14.39
C ARG A 65 5.46 -4.13 -13.71
N PRO A 66 5.89 -4.35 -12.45
CA PRO A 66 5.47 -5.53 -11.70
C PRO A 66 3.94 -5.62 -11.72
N ALA A 67 3.42 -6.70 -12.28
CA ALA A 67 2.00 -6.96 -12.27
C ALA A 67 1.67 -7.67 -10.95
N PHE A 68 1.34 -6.91 -9.92
CA PHE A 68 0.83 -7.46 -8.65
C PHE A 68 -0.60 -7.96 -8.77
N LEU A 69 -1.24 -7.67 -9.90
CA LEU A 69 -2.61 -8.07 -10.18
C LEU A 69 -2.60 -9.42 -10.87
N LEU A 70 -2.79 -10.46 -10.13
CA LEU A 70 -3.35 -11.68 -10.64
C LEU A 70 -4.80 -11.36 -11.04
N ARG A 71 -5.07 -11.40 -12.34
CA ARG A 71 -6.34 -11.01 -12.98
C ARG A 71 -7.59 -11.73 -12.42
N GLN A 72 -7.42 -12.70 -11.56
CA GLN A 72 -8.50 -13.54 -11.01
C GLN A 72 -8.85 -13.27 -9.54
N GLU A 73 -8.08 -12.48 -8.80
CA GLU A 73 -8.26 -12.31 -7.34
C GLU A 73 -8.67 -10.90 -6.91
N MET A 74 -8.89 -9.96 -7.82
CA MET A 74 -9.56 -8.72 -7.47
C MET A 74 -11.05 -8.98 -7.37
N THR A 75 -11.46 -9.56 -6.27
CA THR A 75 -12.83 -9.44 -5.81
C THR A 75 -13.06 -7.97 -5.48
N TYR A 76 -14.13 -7.39 -5.98
CA TYR A 76 -14.58 -6.09 -5.52
C TYR A 76 -14.83 -6.16 -4.01
N TYR A 77 -14.56 -5.06 -3.30
CA TYR A 77 -14.99 -4.96 -1.91
C TYR A 77 -16.50 -5.10 -1.85
N ASP A 78 -16.98 -6.08 -1.08
CA ASP A 78 -18.40 -6.30 -0.85
C ASP A 78 -18.78 -5.65 0.49
N PRO A 79 -19.51 -4.53 0.49
CA PRO A 79 -19.87 -3.84 1.72
C PRO A 79 -20.93 -4.58 2.55
N GLU A 80 -21.60 -5.62 1.98
CA GLU A 80 -22.54 -6.45 2.71
C GLU A 80 -21.84 -7.46 3.62
N TRP A 81 -20.59 -7.79 3.36
CA TRP A 81 -19.83 -8.71 4.18
C TRP A 81 -19.52 -8.12 5.56
N GLU A 82 -19.60 -9.00 6.56
CA GLU A 82 -19.25 -8.66 7.93
C GLU A 82 -17.76 -8.32 8.04
N ILE A 83 -17.42 -7.30 8.83
CA ILE A 83 -16.05 -7.02 9.22
C ILE A 83 -15.87 -7.47 10.67
N ARG A 84 -15.05 -8.50 10.87
CA ARG A 84 -14.68 -9.00 12.20
C ARG A 84 -13.41 -8.35 12.66
N VAL A 85 -13.48 -7.71 13.82
CA VAL A 85 -12.35 -7.03 14.43
C VAL A 85 -12.17 -7.53 15.86
N ASN A 86 -10.96 -7.94 16.18
CA ASN A 86 -10.58 -8.15 17.56
C ASN A 86 -9.84 -6.90 18.04
N ALA A 87 -10.61 -5.91 18.52
CA ALA A 87 -10.05 -4.64 18.95
C ALA A 87 -9.02 -4.80 20.08
N GLY A 88 -9.25 -5.73 21.03
CA GLY A 88 -8.29 -6.04 22.07
C GLY A 88 -6.95 -6.47 21.50
N HIS A 89 -6.94 -7.44 20.61
CA HIS A 89 -5.71 -7.94 19.98
C HIS A 89 -4.96 -6.87 19.16
N ILE A 90 -5.71 -5.99 18.45
CA ILE A 90 -5.11 -4.87 17.71
C ILE A 90 -4.44 -3.88 18.65
N LEU A 91 -5.05 -3.64 19.81
CA LEU A 91 -4.58 -2.67 20.79
C LEU A 91 -3.53 -3.25 21.78
N ASP A 92 -3.36 -4.58 21.82
CA ASP A 92 -2.25 -5.23 22.53
C ASP A 92 -0.91 -5.04 21.80
N ASP A 93 -0.95 -4.71 20.50
CA ASP A 93 0.24 -4.39 19.71
C ASP A 93 0.65 -2.92 19.94
N GLU A 94 1.79 -2.73 20.59
CA GLU A 94 2.34 -1.39 20.88
C GLU A 94 2.52 -0.53 19.62
N GLU A 95 2.87 -1.13 18.48
CA GLU A 95 3.00 -0.39 17.23
C GLU A 95 1.65 0.17 16.77
N ASN A 96 0.57 -0.59 16.89
CA ASN A 96 -0.77 -0.09 16.56
C ASN A 96 -1.17 1.06 17.50
N VAL A 97 -0.89 0.92 18.79
CA VAL A 97 -1.20 1.96 19.78
C VAL A 97 -0.44 3.26 19.49
N THR A 98 0.83 3.18 19.10
CA THR A 98 1.62 4.38 18.76
C THR A 98 1.09 5.13 17.54
N ARG A 99 0.37 4.47 16.63
CA ARG A 99 -0.26 5.08 15.44
C ARG A 99 -1.56 5.81 15.76
N LEU A 100 -2.19 5.52 16.90
CA LEU A 100 -3.42 6.18 17.33
C LEU A 100 -3.19 7.66 17.65
N PRO A 101 -4.22 8.53 17.47
CA PRO A 101 -4.17 9.91 17.93
C PRO A 101 -3.87 9.98 19.43
N GLU A 102 -2.95 10.85 19.82
CA GLU A 102 -2.51 10.98 21.22
C GLU A 102 -3.69 11.26 22.17
N SER A 103 -4.67 12.05 21.71
CA SER A 103 -5.85 12.46 22.51
C SER A 103 -6.73 11.31 22.99
N ILE A 104 -6.70 10.16 22.30
CA ILE A 104 -7.53 9.00 22.61
C ILE A 104 -6.75 7.76 23.03
N ARG A 105 -5.43 7.79 22.91
CA ARG A 105 -4.55 6.63 23.13
C ARG A 105 -4.70 5.98 24.50
N THR A 106 -5.05 6.78 25.51
CA THR A 106 -5.26 6.33 26.89
C THR A 106 -6.74 6.22 27.30
N ALA A 107 -7.65 6.32 26.32
CA ALA A 107 -9.08 6.24 26.62
C ALA A 107 -9.45 4.82 27.07
N TRP A 108 -10.11 4.70 28.22
CA TRP A 108 -10.52 3.41 28.78
C TRP A 108 -11.48 2.62 27.90
N ASN A 109 -12.23 3.30 27.04
CA ASN A 109 -13.19 2.73 26.09
C ASN A 109 -12.65 2.61 24.67
N LEU A 110 -11.33 2.68 24.49
CA LEU A 110 -10.68 2.65 23.18
C LEU A 110 -11.08 1.45 22.31
N PRO A 111 -11.19 0.21 22.86
CA PRO A 111 -11.67 -0.93 22.07
C PRO A 111 -13.06 -0.70 21.47
N LEU A 112 -13.99 -0.18 22.29
CA LEU A 112 -15.36 0.12 21.84
C LEU A 112 -15.39 1.24 20.80
N LEU A 113 -14.54 2.25 20.94
CA LEU A 113 -14.40 3.33 19.96
C LEU A 113 -13.93 2.77 18.61
N LEU A 114 -12.95 1.87 18.61
CA LEU A 114 -12.44 1.25 17.40
C LEU A 114 -13.51 0.40 16.71
N GLU A 115 -14.20 -0.46 17.46
CA GLU A 115 -15.31 -1.29 16.92
C GLU A 115 -16.43 -0.44 16.32
N THR A 116 -16.83 0.62 17.04
CA THR A 116 -17.85 1.55 16.56
C THR A 116 -17.42 2.29 15.29
N ALA A 117 -16.16 2.72 15.23
CA ALA A 117 -15.62 3.39 14.05
C ALA A 117 -15.58 2.46 12.82
N VAL A 118 -15.25 1.18 13.02
CA VAL A 118 -15.28 0.17 11.95
C VAL A 118 -16.69 -0.04 11.44
N GLU A 119 -17.66 -0.22 12.32
CA GLU A 119 -19.07 -0.39 11.93
C GLU A 119 -19.61 0.86 11.20
N LEU A 120 -19.25 2.05 11.66
CA LEU A 120 -19.62 3.28 10.99
C LEU A 120 -19.03 3.34 9.55
N THR A 121 -17.77 2.95 9.40
CA THR A 121 -17.11 2.91 8.08
C THR A 121 -17.74 1.87 7.18
N ARG A 122 -18.08 0.69 7.71
CA ARG A 122 -18.82 -0.33 6.96
C ARG A 122 -20.16 0.22 6.42
N ARG A 123 -20.91 0.93 7.25
CA ARG A 123 -22.18 1.58 6.80
C ARG A 123 -21.94 2.67 5.76
N LYS A 124 -20.87 3.45 5.86
CA LYS A 124 -20.49 4.41 4.82
C LYS A 124 -20.19 3.70 3.50
N ALA A 125 -19.49 2.55 3.56
CA ALA A 125 -19.13 1.77 2.39
C ALA A 125 -20.35 1.15 1.65
N LEU A 126 -21.48 0.93 2.32
CA LEU A 126 -22.75 0.57 1.67
C LEU A 126 -23.24 1.65 0.70
N SER A 127 -22.97 2.91 0.97
CA SER A 127 -23.32 4.03 0.09
C SER A 127 -22.23 4.43 -0.90
N ASP A 128 -20.97 4.10 -0.58
CA ASP A 128 -19.81 4.39 -1.41
C ASP A 128 -18.76 3.28 -1.29
N TRP A 129 -18.87 2.28 -2.14
CA TRP A 129 -17.94 1.16 -2.19
C TRP A 129 -16.50 1.57 -2.57
N ASN A 130 -16.29 2.75 -3.22
CA ASN A 130 -14.96 3.29 -3.51
C ASN A 130 -14.20 3.74 -2.25
N LEU A 131 -14.88 3.72 -1.09
CA LEU A 131 -14.24 3.98 0.18
C LEU A 131 -13.16 2.94 0.49
N ALA A 132 -13.35 1.69 0.06
CA ALA A 132 -12.38 0.62 0.23
C ALA A 132 -11.26 0.71 -0.83
N VAL A 133 -10.03 0.88 -0.37
CA VAL A 133 -8.86 1.01 -1.24
C VAL A 133 -8.04 -0.27 -1.20
N PRO A 134 -7.80 -0.93 -2.35
CA PRO A 134 -7.00 -2.15 -2.35
C PRO A 134 -5.51 -1.85 -2.07
N GLN A 135 -4.88 -2.74 -1.30
CA GLN A 135 -3.44 -2.80 -1.09
C GLN A 135 -2.89 -4.21 -1.32
N MET A 136 -1.57 -4.31 -1.51
CA MET A 136 -0.87 -5.60 -1.53
C MET A 136 -0.08 -5.78 -0.24
N PHE A 137 -0.30 -6.89 0.44
CA PHE A 137 0.49 -7.27 1.60
C PHE A 137 0.84 -8.76 1.54
N GLN A 138 2.14 -9.08 1.63
CA GLN A 138 2.66 -10.45 1.58
C GLN A 138 2.11 -11.30 0.42
N GLY A 139 1.98 -10.69 -0.76
CA GLY A 139 1.48 -11.36 -1.97
C GLY A 139 -0.04 -11.57 -2.02
N ARG A 140 -0.80 -11.01 -1.08
CA ARG A 140 -2.27 -11.08 -1.04
C ARG A 140 -2.89 -9.69 -1.13
N VAL A 141 -4.03 -9.61 -1.80
CA VAL A 141 -4.84 -8.39 -1.82
C VAL A 141 -5.56 -8.25 -0.48
N GLN A 142 -5.49 -7.05 0.08
CA GLN A 142 -6.25 -6.61 1.24
C GLN A 142 -6.97 -5.32 0.89
N TYR A 143 -7.96 -4.93 1.69
CA TYR A 143 -8.59 -3.63 1.58
C TYR A 143 -8.23 -2.73 2.75
N LEU A 144 -8.08 -1.44 2.45
CA LEU A 144 -7.92 -0.38 3.44
C LEU A 144 -9.24 0.36 3.58
N LEU A 145 -9.72 0.49 4.81
CA LEU A 145 -10.87 1.31 5.14
C LEU A 145 -10.47 2.48 6.05
N PRO A 146 -11.03 3.69 5.81
CA PRO A 146 -10.78 4.85 6.67
C PRO A 146 -11.43 4.67 8.04
N ILE A 147 -10.69 4.94 9.11
CA ILE A 147 -11.15 4.87 10.48
C ILE A 147 -11.15 6.28 11.08
N HIS A 148 -12.34 6.71 11.50
CA HIS A 148 -12.59 8.00 12.12
C HIS A 148 -12.79 7.80 13.64
N LEU A 149 -11.85 8.30 14.43
CA LEU A 149 -11.86 8.16 15.90
C LEU A 149 -12.05 9.50 16.60
N THR A 150 -11.54 10.59 16.01
CA THR A 150 -11.57 11.92 16.61
C THR A 150 -12.55 12.85 15.93
N THR A 151 -12.64 12.83 14.60
CA THR A 151 -13.54 13.66 13.80
C THR A 151 -14.19 12.86 12.67
N MET A 152 -15.26 13.39 12.09
CA MET A 152 -15.96 12.77 10.96
C MET A 152 -15.46 13.25 9.60
N GLU A 153 -14.74 14.37 9.57
CA GLU A 153 -14.29 15.03 8.36
C GLU A 153 -13.05 14.35 7.75
N ARG A 154 -12.14 13.91 8.63
CA ARG A 154 -10.90 13.30 8.22
C ARG A 154 -10.66 12.02 9.00
N PRO A 155 -10.30 10.90 8.33
CA PRO A 155 -9.92 9.70 9.05
C PRO A 155 -8.59 9.90 9.79
N ASP A 156 -8.47 9.26 10.92
CA ASP A 156 -7.26 9.24 11.74
C ASP A 156 -6.30 8.14 11.27
N LEU A 157 -6.85 7.01 10.86
CA LEU A 157 -6.13 5.80 10.49
C LEU A 157 -6.79 5.09 9.29
N ALA A 158 -6.10 4.10 8.77
CA ALA A 158 -6.64 3.12 7.84
C ALA A 158 -6.58 1.71 8.46
N MET A 159 -7.68 0.97 8.47
CA MET A 159 -7.69 -0.43 8.86
C MET A 159 -7.42 -1.33 7.67
N ALA A 160 -6.48 -2.24 7.83
CA ALA A 160 -6.19 -3.26 6.82
C ALA A 160 -7.09 -4.49 7.05
N LEU A 161 -7.84 -4.84 6.00
CA LEU A 161 -8.79 -5.95 6.00
C LEU A 161 -8.28 -7.09 5.12
N SER A 162 -8.16 -8.28 5.67
CA SER A 162 -7.98 -9.50 4.88
C SER A 162 -9.31 -10.05 4.41
N ILE A 163 -9.31 -10.55 3.17
CA ILE A 163 -10.45 -11.19 2.54
C ILE A 163 -10.51 -12.64 3.02
N MET A 164 -11.67 -13.04 3.52
CA MET A 164 -11.98 -14.40 3.93
C MET A 164 -13.17 -14.93 3.12
N ASP A 165 -13.58 -16.15 3.38
CA ASP A 165 -14.76 -16.71 2.73
C ASP A 165 -16.05 -16.12 3.34
N GLY A 166 -16.59 -15.10 2.67
CA GLY A 166 -17.84 -14.42 3.04
C GLY A 166 -17.73 -13.36 4.15
N TYR A 167 -16.53 -12.98 4.58
CA TYR A 167 -16.32 -11.90 5.57
C TYR A 167 -14.92 -11.31 5.46
N TYR A 168 -14.67 -10.20 6.17
CA TYR A 168 -13.36 -9.58 6.31
C TYR A 168 -12.84 -9.68 7.74
N ILE A 169 -11.51 -9.74 7.88
CA ILE A 169 -10.85 -9.62 9.18
C ILE A 169 -10.00 -8.36 9.20
N GLY A 170 -10.27 -7.48 10.18
CA GLY A 170 -9.40 -6.35 10.51
C GLY A 170 -8.22 -6.80 11.35
N HIS A 171 -7.00 -6.62 10.84
CA HIS A 171 -5.79 -7.11 11.48
C HIS A 171 -4.98 -6.01 12.16
N THR A 172 -4.90 -4.84 11.56
CA THR A 172 -4.01 -3.77 12.00
C THR A 172 -4.51 -2.41 11.53
N CYS A 173 -4.09 -1.38 12.26
CA CYS A 173 -4.30 0.00 11.88
C CYS A 173 -3.00 0.59 11.34
N LEU A 174 -3.09 1.25 10.20
CA LEU A 174 -1.99 1.94 9.52
C LEU A 174 -2.19 3.45 9.65
N THR A 175 -1.09 4.21 9.68
CA THR A 175 -1.20 5.65 9.42
C THR A 175 -1.67 5.88 7.99
N LEU A 176 -2.26 7.03 7.71
CA LEU A 176 -2.72 7.34 6.36
C LEU A 176 -1.58 7.36 5.35
N GLU A 177 -0.37 7.77 5.77
CA GLU A 177 0.83 7.75 4.94
C GLU A 177 1.24 6.31 4.57
N MET A 178 1.31 5.40 5.55
CA MET A 178 1.58 3.98 5.30
C MET A 178 0.54 3.37 4.37
N ALA A 179 -0.74 3.67 4.60
CA ALA A 179 -1.84 3.22 3.76
C ALA A 179 -1.70 3.70 2.31
N TYR A 180 -1.35 4.98 2.12
CA TYR A 180 -1.10 5.54 0.79
C TYR A 180 0.08 4.85 0.09
N GLN A 181 1.19 4.65 0.79
CA GLN A 181 2.37 3.98 0.24
C GLN A 181 2.04 2.54 -0.20
N ASN A 182 1.32 1.79 0.63
CA ASN A 182 0.93 0.42 0.33
C ASN A 182 -0.06 0.35 -0.85
N ALA A 183 -1.06 1.21 -0.88
CA ALA A 183 -2.03 1.28 -1.98
C ALA A 183 -1.35 1.60 -3.32
N ARG A 184 -0.36 2.48 -3.31
CA ARG A 184 0.40 2.85 -4.52
C ARG A 184 1.18 1.71 -5.15
N LEU A 185 1.49 0.65 -4.42
CA LEU A 185 2.11 -0.54 -5.00
C LEU A 185 1.22 -1.20 -6.06
N LEU A 186 -0.11 -1.10 -5.91
CA LEU A 186 -1.06 -1.61 -6.90
C LEU A 186 -1.38 -0.58 -7.98
N ALA A 187 -1.86 0.59 -7.56
CA ALA A 187 -2.25 1.67 -8.45
C ALA A 187 -2.25 3.01 -7.69
N ARG A 188 -2.34 4.13 -8.43
CA ARG A 188 -2.56 5.43 -7.80
C ARG A 188 -3.93 5.42 -7.13
N PRO A 189 -4.02 5.61 -5.80
CA PRO A 189 -5.30 5.69 -5.13
C PRO A 189 -6.12 6.88 -5.66
N THR A 190 -7.42 6.70 -5.80
CA THR A 190 -8.37 7.75 -6.22
C THR A 190 -9.32 8.15 -5.11
N ALA A 191 -9.39 7.35 -4.04
CA ALA A 191 -10.24 7.65 -2.90
C ALA A 191 -9.79 8.95 -2.20
N GLY A 192 -10.68 9.93 -2.11
CA GLY A 192 -10.39 11.28 -1.63
C GLY A 192 -9.78 11.28 -0.22
N TRP A 193 -10.25 10.41 0.67
CA TRP A 193 -9.74 10.31 2.04
C TRP A 193 -8.26 9.93 2.14
N LEU A 194 -7.72 9.25 1.10
CA LEU A 194 -6.34 8.79 1.09
C LEU A 194 -5.44 9.71 0.23
N THR A 195 -6.00 10.50 -0.69
CA THR A 195 -5.23 11.36 -1.59
C THR A 195 -4.99 12.76 -1.04
N GLN A 196 -5.80 13.24 -0.11
CA GLN A 196 -5.66 14.57 0.53
C GLN A 196 -4.36 14.77 1.34
N LEU A 197 -3.55 13.70 1.49
CA LEU A 197 -2.25 13.76 2.17
C LEU A 197 -1.12 14.30 1.28
N VAL A 198 -1.36 14.44 -0.03
CA VAL A 198 -0.31 14.68 -1.04
C VAL A 198 -0.43 16.06 -1.68
N GLU A 199 -1.42 16.84 -1.27
CA GLU A 199 -1.60 18.26 -1.57
C GLU A 199 -1.02 19.12 -0.46
#